data_addbb0a492788d638a044608de9610ab
#
_entry.id   addbb0a492788d638a044608de9610ab
#
_cell.length_a   1.000
_cell.length_b   1.000
_cell.length_c   1.000
_cell.angle_alpha   90.00
_cell.angle_beta   90.00
_cell.angle_gamma   90.00
#
_symmetry.space_group_name_H-M   'P 1'
#
loop_
_entity.id
_entity.type
_entity.pdbx_description
1 polymer ?
#
loop_
_entity_poly.entity_id
_entity_poly.type
_entity_poly.pdbx_seq_one_letter_code
_entity_poly.pdbx_strand_id
1 'polypeptide(L)'
;MSEIARTGASVGRARALAQQLHEGQQDKAGRPYIDHPARVAAAVHARGGGEHVEAAAWLHDTLEDTPLTLDDLKDEGFSPVVIDAVDALTRWPNLSDDEYFTRVKMNYVALQVKCADIADNADPARLALLNGPAQQRLTQKYEHAREALGIDRPEASGLSKA
;
A
#
# COMPACT_ATOMS: atom_id res chain seq x y z
N MET A 1 -18.60 -23.89 6.17
CA MET A 1 -18.31 -22.86 5.17
C MET A 1 -17.00 -23.20 4.49
N SER A 2 -17.00 -23.24 3.18
CA SER A 2 -15.78 -23.53 2.42
C SER A 2 -14.78 -22.40 2.56
N GLU A 3 -13.49 -22.71 2.46
CA GLU A 3 -12.37 -21.77 2.54
C GLU A 3 -12.51 -20.60 1.53
N ILE A 4 -13.12 -20.89 0.37
CA ILE A 4 -13.39 -19.91 -0.69
C ILE A 4 -14.36 -18.81 -0.22
N ALA A 5 -15.34 -19.13 0.62
CA ALA A 5 -16.27 -18.13 1.14
C ALA A 5 -15.65 -17.23 2.23
N ARG A 6 -14.58 -17.70 2.88
CA ARG A 6 -13.84 -16.90 3.88
C ARG A 6 -12.85 -15.92 3.24
N THR A 7 -12.25 -16.29 2.10
CA THR A 7 -11.28 -15.45 1.41
C THR A 7 -11.94 -14.25 0.75
N GLY A 8 -13.01 -14.41 0.00
CA GLY A 8 -13.73 -13.28 -0.59
C GLY A 8 -14.33 -12.33 0.45
N ALA A 9 -14.70 -12.85 1.63
CA ALA A 9 -15.13 -12.03 2.76
C ALA A 9 -13.99 -11.17 3.34
N SER A 10 -12.73 -11.62 3.25
CA SER A 10 -11.57 -10.90 3.78
C SER A 10 -11.29 -9.60 3.04
N VAL A 11 -11.35 -9.59 1.71
CA VAL A 11 -11.17 -8.37 0.91
C VAL A 11 -12.28 -7.36 1.18
N GLY A 12 -13.53 -7.80 1.21
CA GLY A 12 -14.68 -6.94 1.51
C GLY A 12 -14.60 -6.32 2.90
N ARG A 13 -14.15 -7.08 3.89
CA ARG A 13 -13.93 -6.59 5.26
C ARG A 13 -12.78 -5.61 5.35
N ALA A 14 -11.67 -5.88 4.68
CA ALA A 14 -10.52 -4.98 4.62
C ALA A 14 -10.91 -3.63 4.00
N ARG A 15 -11.66 -3.67 2.90
CA ARG A 15 -12.20 -2.48 2.25
C ARG A 15 -13.10 -1.68 3.20
N ALA A 16 -14.08 -2.33 3.82
CA ALA A 16 -15.01 -1.67 4.73
C ALA A 16 -14.30 -1.04 5.93
N LEU A 17 -13.35 -1.77 6.52
CA LEU A 17 -12.54 -1.28 7.63
C LEU A 17 -11.67 -0.07 7.23
N ALA A 18 -11.00 -0.15 6.09
CA ALA A 18 -10.18 0.96 5.58
C ALA A 18 -11.04 2.20 5.28
N GLN A 19 -12.21 2.03 4.68
CA GLN A 19 -13.15 3.13 4.42
C GLN A 19 -13.59 3.81 5.72
N GLN A 20 -13.90 3.05 6.74
CA GLN A 20 -14.29 3.57 8.05
C GLN A 20 -13.15 4.32 8.74
N LEU A 21 -11.95 3.74 8.76
CA LEU A 21 -10.80 4.28 9.48
C LEU A 21 -10.21 5.53 8.82
N HIS A 22 -10.24 5.61 7.50
CA HIS A 22 -9.75 6.78 6.75
C HIS A 22 -10.83 7.83 6.47
N GLU A 23 -12.03 7.65 7.02
CA GLU A 23 -13.12 8.62 6.84
C GLU A 23 -12.68 10.01 7.31
N GLY A 24 -12.88 11.02 6.46
CA GLY A 24 -12.51 12.41 6.75
C GLY A 24 -11.04 12.76 6.58
N GLN A 25 -10.16 11.79 6.35
CA GLN A 25 -8.75 12.05 6.03
C GLN A 25 -8.59 12.53 4.59
N GLN A 26 -7.67 13.46 4.38
CA GLN A 26 -7.34 14.00 3.07
C GLN A 26 -5.87 13.74 2.74
N ASP A 27 -5.58 13.59 1.45
CA ASP A 27 -4.23 13.54 0.94
C ASP A 27 -3.63 14.96 0.79
N LYS A 28 -2.37 15.05 0.35
CA LYS A 28 -1.66 16.34 0.18
C LYS A 28 -2.30 17.26 -0.88
N ALA A 29 -3.12 16.72 -1.77
CA ALA A 29 -3.86 17.46 -2.76
C ALA A 29 -5.28 17.84 -2.29
N GLY A 30 -5.65 17.49 -1.06
CA GLY A 30 -6.96 17.78 -0.46
C GLY A 30 -8.08 16.83 -0.89
N ARG A 31 -7.73 15.69 -1.51
CA ARG A 31 -8.68 14.65 -1.92
C ARG A 31 -8.88 13.62 -0.82
N PRO A 32 -9.99 12.86 -0.80
CA PRO A 32 -10.20 11.81 0.17
C PRO A 32 -9.03 10.81 0.19
N TYR A 33 -8.45 10.57 1.36
CA TYR A 33 -7.29 9.70 1.50
C TYR A 33 -7.58 8.25 1.08
N ILE A 34 -8.82 7.77 1.30
CA ILE A 34 -9.24 6.40 0.96
C ILE A 34 -9.07 6.07 -0.53
N ASP A 35 -9.03 7.07 -1.40
CA ASP A 35 -8.80 6.85 -2.83
C ASP A 35 -7.44 6.21 -3.11
N HIS A 36 -6.43 6.49 -2.29
CA HIS A 36 -5.09 5.90 -2.42
C HIS A 36 -5.09 4.40 -2.12
N PRO A 37 -5.52 3.90 -0.95
CA PRO A 37 -5.64 2.46 -0.73
C PRO A 37 -6.52 1.75 -1.77
N ALA A 38 -7.58 2.40 -2.23
CA ALA A 38 -8.44 1.86 -3.27
C ALA A 38 -7.69 1.66 -4.60
N ARG A 39 -6.87 2.63 -5.01
CA ARG A 39 -6.04 2.51 -6.22
C ARG A 39 -4.95 1.44 -6.07
N VAL A 40 -4.32 1.36 -4.89
CA VAL A 40 -3.32 0.32 -4.60
C VAL A 40 -3.95 -1.07 -4.66
N ALA A 41 -5.12 -1.25 -4.04
CA ALA A 41 -5.85 -2.52 -4.09
C ALA A 41 -6.26 -2.90 -5.53
N ALA A 42 -6.73 -1.95 -6.32
CA ALA A 42 -7.07 -2.17 -7.73
C ALA A 42 -5.84 -2.57 -8.57
N ALA A 43 -4.69 -1.96 -8.31
CA ALA A 43 -3.44 -2.25 -9.01
C ALA A 43 -2.93 -3.67 -8.71
N VAL A 44 -2.95 -4.11 -7.45
CA VAL A 44 -2.52 -5.47 -7.11
C VAL A 44 -3.51 -6.52 -7.63
N HIS A 45 -4.80 -6.20 -7.62
CA HIS A 45 -5.83 -7.04 -8.23
C HIS A 45 -5.58 -7.24 -9.73
N ALA A 46 -5.34 -6.18 -10.46
CA ALA A 46 -5.07 -6.21 -11.90
C ALA A 46 -3.82 -7.02 -12.27
N ARG A 47 -2.85 -7.09 -11.36
CA ARG A 47 -1.62 -7.88 -11.50
C ARG A 47 -1.79 -9.36 -11.10
N GLY A 48 -2.97 -9.76 -10.66
CA GLY A 48 -3.22 -11.12 -10.21
C GLY A 48 -2.63 -11.44 -8.84
N GLY A 49 -2.49 -10.46 -7.96
CA GLY A 49 -1.88 -10.61 -6.64
C GLY A 49 -2.61 -11.54 -5.68
N GLY A 50 -3.91 -11.74 -5.88
CA GLY A 50 -4.75 -12.58 -5.04
C GLY A 50 -5.31 -11.84 -3.81
N GLU A 51 -6.16 -12.52 -3.08
CA GLU A 51 -6.99 -11.92 -2.02
C GLU A 51 -6.18 -11.42 -0.82
N HIS A 52 -5.12 -12.13 -0.42
CA HIS A 52 -4.27 -11.68 0.69
C HIS A 52 -3.53 -10.38 0.36
N VAL A 53 -3.03 -10.25 -0.86
CA VAL A 53 -2.36 -9.04 -1.33
C VAL A 53 -3.36 -7.89 -1.42
N GLU A 54 -4.54 -8.14 -1.95
CA GLU A 54 -5.59 -7.13 -2.08
C GLU A 54 -6.10 -6.65 -0.71
N ALA A 55 -6.33 -7.54 0.24
CA ALA A 55 -6.69 -7.17 1.61
C ALA A 55 -5.59 -6.35 2.29
N ALA A 56 -4.33 -6.77 2.16
CA ALA A 56 -3.19 -6.03 2.69
C ALA A 56 -3.06 -4.63 2.05
N ALA A 57 -3.37 -4.50 0.76
CA ALA A 57 -3.37 -3.22 0.06
C ALA A 57 -4.39 -2.23 0.65
N TRP A 58 -5.61 -2.68 0.93
CA TRP A 58 -6.61 -1.85 1.60
C TRP A 58 -6.15 -1.38 2.98
N LEU A 59 -5.41 -2.21 3.71
CA LEU A 59 -5.06 -1.98 5.12
C LEU A 59 -3.66 -1.39 5.33
N HIS A 60 -2.85 -1.22 4.28
CA HIS A 60 -1.41 -0.99 4.42
C HIS A 60 -1.01 0.27 5.22
N ASP A 61 -1.86 1.29 5.26
CA ASP A 61 -1.60 2.54 6.00
C ASP A 61 -2.39 2.65 7.31
N THR A 62 -3.21 1.66 7.64
CA THR A 62 -4.14 1.79 8.79
C THR A 62 -3.44 1.84 10.13
N LEU A 63 -2.35 1.09 10.32
CA LEU A 63 -1.62 1.06 11.60
C LEU A 63 -0.82 2.36 11.84
N GLU A 64 -0.36 3.02 10.76
CA GLU A 64 0.36 4.30 10.88
C GLU A 64 -0.58 5.49 11.09
N ASP A 65 -1.69 5.51 10.38
CA ASP A 65 -2.51 6.72 10.20
C ASP A 65 -3.80 6.70 11.03
N THR A 66 -4.06 5.61 11.75
CA THR A 66 -5.26 5.45 12.59
C THR A 66 -4.89 4.80 13.92
N PRO A 67 -5.79 4.79 14.93
CA PRO A 67 -5.55 4.10 16.20
C PRO A 67 -5.59 2.57 16.13
N LEU A 68 -5.85 1.98 14.96
CA LEU A 68 -5.94 0.53 14.79
C LEU A 68 -4.65 -0.18 15.22
N THR A 69 -4.78 -1.31 15.88
CA THR A 69 -3.67 -2.15 16.33
C THR A 69 -3.61 -3.49 15.60
N LEU A 70 -2.47 -4.19 15.71
CA LEU A 70 -2.35 -5.56 15.20
C LEU A 70 -3.35 -6.51 15.87
N ASP A 71 -3.62 -6.33 17.16
CA ASP A 71 -4.61 -7.14 17.88
C ASP A 71 -6.03 -6.90 17.35
N ASP A 72 -6.36 -5.66 16.99
CA ASP A 72 -7.63 -5.36 16.34
C ASP A 72 -7.79 -6.11 15.01
N LEU A 73 -6.73 -6.21 14.21
CA LEU A 73 -6.77 -6.99 12.98
C LEU A 73 -7.00 -8.49 13.22
N LYS A 74 -6.44 -9.03 14.30
CA LYS A 74 -6.71 -10.41 14.72
C LYS A 74 -8.17 -10.59 15.14
N ASP A 75 -8.70 -9.67 15.92
CA ASP A 75 -10.08 -9.69 16.41
C ASP A 75 -11.07 -9.54 15.24
N GLU A 76 -10.73 -8.80 14.21
CA GLU A 76 -11.48 -8.72 12.96
C GLU A 76 -11.41 -10.02 12.13
N GLY A 77 -10.55 -10.96 12.50
CA GLY A 77 -10.42 -12.28 11.88
C GLY A 77 -9.60 -12.33 10.62
N PHE A 78 -8.71 -11.36 10.39
CA PHE A 78 -7.76 -11.42 9.28
C PHE A 78 -6.74 -12.55 9.50
N SER A 79 -6.29 -13.14 8.39
CA SER A 79 -5.31 -14.22 8.44
C SER A 79 -3.92 -13.71 8.87
N PRO A 80 -3.06 -14.56 9.44
CA PRO A 80 -1.68 -14.20 9.74
C PRO A 80 -0.91 -13.65 8.53
N VAL A 81 -1.19 -14.14 7.33
CA VAL A 81 -0.55 -13.67 6.09
C VAL A 81 -0.85 -12.18 5.85
N VAL A 82 -2.10 -11.76 6.02
CA VAL A 82 -2.50 -10.35 5.87
C VAL A 82 -1.91 -9.50 7.00
N ILE A 83 -2.01 -9.96 8.24
CA ILE A 83 -1.52 -9.23 9.42
C ILE A 83 -0.02 -9.02 9.34
N ASP A 84 0.76 -10.05 9.00
CA ASP A 84 2.22 -9.96 8.88
C ASP A 84 2.63 -9.00 7.76
N ALA A 85 1.89 -8.97 6.66
CA ALA A 85 2.14 -8.04 5.58
C ALA A 85 1.87 -6.59 5.98
N VAL A 86 0.76 -6.32 6.65
CA VAL A 86 0.42 -4.97 7.13
C VAL A 86 1.42 -4.51 8.18
N ASP A 87 1.86 -5.39 9.08
CA ASP A 87 2.92 -5.12 10.04
C ASP A 87 4.24 -4.73 9.34
N ALA A 88 4.65 -5.51 8.34
CA ALA A 88 5.86 -5.21 7.57
C ALA A 88 5.77 -3.88 6.81
N LEU A 89 4.59 -3.49 6.35
CA LEU A 89 4.34 -2.24 5.64
C LEU A 89 4.25 -1.02 6.56
N THR A 90 4.21 -1.22 7.85
CA THR A 90 4.09 -0.15 8.85
C THR A 90 5.48 0.37 9.24
N ARG A 91 5.67 1.68 9.14
CA ARG A 91 6.89 2.34 9.61
C ARG A 91 6.81 2.58 11.12
N TRP A 92 7.17 1.55 11.88
CA TRP A 92 7.23 1.69 13.33
C TRP A 92 8.29 2.72 13.74
N PRO A 93 8.05 3.56 14.78
CA PRO A 93 8.95 4.66 15.15
C PRO A 93 10.38 4.24 15.50
N ASN A 94 10.56 3.00 15.93
CA ASN A 94 11.86 2.44 16.34
C ASN A 94 12.66 1.82 15.19
N LEU A 95 12.10 1.77 13.97
CA LEU A 95 12.77 1.19 12.81
C LEU A 95 13.54 2.26 12.03
N SER A 96 14.77 1.92 11.63
CA SER A 96 15.48 2.67 10.58
C SER A 96 14.83 2.42 9.20
N ASP A 97 15.16 3.27 8.23
CA ASP A 97 14.72 3.05 6.84
C ASP A 97 15.22 1.70 6.31
N ASP A 98 16.46 1.33 6.58
CA ASP A 98 17.03 0.06 6.14
C ASP A 98 16.31 -1.14 6.75
N GLU A 99 15.99 -1.09 8.03
CA GLU A 99 15.21 -2.12 8.71
C GLU A 99 13.80 -2.23 8.12
N TYR A 100 13.14 -1.12 7.89
CA TYR A 100 11.82 -1.07 7.27
C TYR A 100 11.83 -1.72 5.88
N PHE A 101 12.73 -1.28 4.99
CA PHE A 101 12.79 -1.84 3.64
C PHE A 101 13.21 -3.30 3.61
N THR A 102 14.07 -3.73 4.53
CA THR A 102 14.42 -5.14 4.69
C THR A 102 13.21 -5.99 5.05
N ARG A 103 12.39 -5.53 5.99
CA ARG A 103 11.16 -6.23 6.38
C ARG A 103 10.18 -6.34 5.20
N VAL A 104 10.01 -5.28 4.43
CA VAL A 104 9.15 -5.29 3.24
C VAL A 104 9.68 -6.29 2.19
N LYS A 105 10.98 -6.26 1.90
CA LYS A 105 11.60 -7.20 0.94
C LYS A 105 11.44 -8.65 1.32
N MET A 106 11.49 -8.96 2.60
CA MET A 106 11.39 -10.35 3.10
C MET A 106 9.95 -10.86 3.16
N ASN A 107 8.96 -10.02 2.96
CA ASN A 107 7.55 -10.39 2.95
C ASN A 107 6.98 -10.22 1.55
N TYR A 108 6.70 -11.34 0.87
CA TYR A 108 6.26 -11.34 -0.52
C TYR A 108 4.96 -10.55 -0.75
N VAL A 109 4.01 -10.65 0.17
CA VAL A 109 2.75 -9.90 0.10
C VAL A 109 3.01 -8.40 0.28
N ALA A 110 3.78 -8.04 1.29
CA ALA A 110 4.15 -6.64 1.57
C ALA A 110 4.91 -6.02 0.38
N LEU A 111 5.82 -6.76 -0.24
CA LEU A 111 6.59 -6.26 -1.38
C LEU A 111 5.68 -5.92 -2.57
N GLN A 112 4.70 -6.77 -2.89
CA GLN A 112 3.74 -6.50 -3.96
C GLN A 112 2.90 -5.25 -3.67
N VAL A 113 2.41 -5.10 -2.45
CA VAL A 113 1.65 -3.91 -2.03
C VAL A 113 2.54 -2.67 -2.13
N LYS A 114 3.78 -2.74 -1.65
CA LYS A 114 4.70 -1.59 -1.67
C LYS A 114 5.06 -1.15 -3.09
N CYS A 115 5.23 -2.06 -4.02
CA CYS A 115 5.43 -1.72 -5.43
C CYS A 115 4.25 -0.92 -5.99
N ALA A 116 3.03 -1.33 -5.70
CA ALA A 116 1.82 -0.63 -6.14
C ALA A 116 1.64 0.72 -5.40
N ASP A 117 1.96 0.76 -4.12
CA ASP A 117 1.94 1.99 -3.31
C ASP A 117 2.89 3.06 -3.88
N ILE A 118 4.14 2.68 -4.15
CA ILE A 118 5.12 3.58 -4.75
C ILE A 118 4.65 4.05 -6.13
N ALA A 119 4.15 3.15 -6.98
CA ALA A 119 3.68 3.49 -8.31
C ALA A 119 2.52 4.50 -8.28
N ASP A 120 1.57 4.35 -7.35
CA ASP A 120 0.47 5.30 -7.19
C ASP A 120 0.96 6.66 -6.67
N ASN A 121 1.81 6.67 -5.66
CA ASN A 121 2.34 7.91 -5.08
C ASN A 121 3.29 8.65 -6.01
N ALA A 122 4.01 7.94 -6.87
CA ALA A 122 4.93 8.51 -7.84
C ALA A 122 4.29 8.78 -9.21
N ASP A 123 2.99 8.59 -9.35
CA ASP A 123 2.25 8.90 -10.57
C ASP A 123 2.46 10.37 -10.95
N PRO A 124 2.98 10.66 -12.15
CA PRO A 124 3.26 12.03 -12.60
C PRO A 124 2.02 12.93 -12.55
N ALA A 125 0.84 12.41 -12.85
CA ALA A 125 -0.41 13.19 -12.81
C ALA A 125 -0.77 13.61 -11.39
N ARG A 126 -0.48 12.76 -10.39
CA ARG A 126 -0.70 13.09 -8.97
C ARG A 126 0.36 14.04 -8.44
N LEU A 127 1.63 13.83 -8.78
CA LEU A 127 2.72 14.73 -8.40
C LEU A 127 2.53 16.13 -8.96
N ALA A 128 1.96 16.25 -10.17
CA ALA A 128 1.70 17.52 -10.82
C ALA A 128 0.68 18.40 -10.07
N LEU A 129 -0.12 17.83 -9.16
CA LEU A 129 -1.06 18.57 -8.31
C LEU A 129 -0.36 19.29 -7.14
N LEU A 130 0.91 19.00 -6.89
CA LEU A 130 1.68 19.55 -5.78
C LEU A 130 2.60 20.67 -6.28
N ASN A 131 3.07 21.55 -5.37
CA ASN A 131 4.08 22.55 -5.71
C ASN A 131 5.43 21.91 -6.07
N GLY A 132 6.31 22.64 -6.77
CA GLY A 132 7.60 22.14 -7.26
C GLY A 132 8.49 21.55 -6.17
N PRO A 133 8.71 22.20 -5.00
CA PRO A 133 9.49 21.64 -3.91
C PRO A 133 8.93 20.31 -3.36
N ALA A 134 7.60 20.18 -3.24
CA ALA A 134 6.98 18.94 -2.79
C ALA A 134 7.12 17.83 -3.83
N GLN A 135 6.95 18.13 -5.12
CA GLN A 135 7.19 17.18 -6.20
C GLN A 135 8.62 16.62 -6.16
N GLN A 136 9.61 17.50 -6.01
CA GLN A 136 11.01 17.12 -5.98
C GLN A 136 11.34 16.22 -4.79
N ARG A 137 10.89 16.58 -3.59
CA ARG A 137 11.08 15.76 -2.39
C ARG A 137 10.47 14.38 -2.52
N LEU A 138 9.26 14.29 -3.02
CA LEU A 138 8.56 13.02 -3.18
C LEU A 138 9.18 12.15 -4.29
N THR A 139 9.58 12.76 -5.39
CA THR A 139 10.29 12.04 -6.45
C THR A 139 11.56 11.38 -5.92
N GLN A 140 12.37 12.12 -5.17
CA GLN A 140 13.58 11.58 -4.55
C GLN A 140 13.28 10.49 -3.53
N LYS A 141 12.25 10.67 -2.71
CA LYS A 141 11.80 9.68 -1.73
C LYS A 141 11.43 8.35 -2.39
N TYR A 142 10.68 8.40 -3.48
CA TYR A 142 10.23 7.19 -4.16
C TYR A 142 11.33 6.53 -4.98
N GLU A 143 12.27 7.29 -5.53
CA GLU A 143 13.47 6.74 -6.16
C GLU A 143 14.33 5.99 -5.14
N HIS A 144 14.56 6.58 -3.98
CA HIS A 144 15.28 5.93 -2.87
C HIS A 144 14.58 4.63 -2.43
N ALA A 145 13.26 4.63 -2.31
CA ALA A 145 12.49 3.44 -1.96
C ALA A 145 12.64 2.33 -3.01
N ARG A 146 12.59 2.66 -4.30
CA ARG A 146 12.81 1.69 -5.38
C ARG A 146 14.20 1.08 -5.32
N GLU A 147 15.22 1.89 -5.13
CA GLU A 147 16.61 1.41 -4.98
C GLU A 147 16.74 0.47 -3.79
N ALA A 148 16.20 0.85 -2.64
CA ALA A 148 16.25 0.06 -1.42
C ALA A 148 15.55 -1.30 -1.58
N LEU A 149 14.47 -1.34 -2.35
CA LEU A 149 13.68 -2.56 -2.61
C LEU A 149 14.19 -3.35 -3.83
N GLY A 150 15.10 -2.80 -4.62
CA GLY A 150 15.58 -3.44 -5.83
C GLY A 150 14.52 -3.56 -6.93
N ILE A 151 13.58 -2.61 -6.99
CA ILE A 151 12.53 -2.57 -8.02
C ILE A 151 12.87 -1.54 -9.09
N ASP A 152 12.71 -1.94 -10.35
CA ASP A 152 12.89 -1.06 -11.49
C ASP A 152 11.77 -0.02 -11.58
N ARG A 153 12.07 1.12 -12.21
CA ARG A 153 11.03 2.05 -12.62
C ARG A 153 10.08 1.31 -13.56
N PRO A 154 8.75 1.51 -13.44
CA PRO A 154 7.88 1.09 -14.50
C PRO A 154 8.36 1.80 -15.77
N GLU A 155 8.70 1.04 -16.79
CA GLU A 155 9.00 1.61 -18.11
C GLU A 155 7.84 2.53 -18.49
N ALA A 156 8.16 3.71 -18.97
CA ALA A 156 7.18 4.59 -19.58
C ALA A 156 6.51 3.79 -20.68
N SER A 157 5.31 3.27 -20.42
CA SER A 157 4.55 2.46 -21.35
C SER A 157 4.31 3.28 -22.61
N GLY A 158 4.92 2.89 -23.71
CA GLY A 158 4.47 3.22 -25.04
C GLY A 158 5.11 4.40 -25.73
N LEU A 159 6.44 4.42 -25.85
CA LEU A 159 7.01 4.84 -27.09
C LEU A 159 7.53 3.58 -27.79
N SER A 160 6.60 2.91 -28.46
CA SER A 160 6.94 1.98 -29.50
C SER A 160 7.98 2.65 -30.41
N LYS A 161 9.17 2.11 -30.44
CA LYS A 161 10.07 2.38 -31.55
C LYS A 161 9.45 1.72 -32.75
N ALA A 162 8.81 2.52 -33.56
CA ALA A 162 8.57 2.12 -34.93
C ALA A 162 9.89 1.95 -35.65
#